data_81e57a66fa39aa929e06a454fac11cb1
#
_entry.id   81e57a66fa39aa929e06a454fac11cb1
#
_cell.length_a   1.000
_cell.length_b   1.000
_cell.length_c   1.000
_cell.angle_alpha   90.00
_cell.angle_beta   90.00
_cell.angle_gamma   90.00
#
_symmetry.space_group_name_H-M   'P 1'
#
loop_
_entity.id
_entity.type
_entity.pdbx_description
1 polymer ?
#
loop_
_entity_poly.entity_id
_entity_poly.type
_entity_poly.pdbx_seq_one_letter_code
_entity_poly.pdbx_strand_id
1 'polypeptide(L)'
;MKGKLSSEAKYSKMKLVQVAYGEESEQINQQQALALVQAFPNLKGIIIPAGIGLPAAARALEQAGMIGKVKLTGLAPATLIKKYIESGASQDIWWNVSDLGYLTYIAAQQLAQCKISGKAGDAFKAGHLGEYKVGVDGEVVLGPAKIVTPKNLSEFKF
;
A
#
# COMPACT_ATOMS: atom_id res chain seq x y z
N MET A 1 -8.72 2.42 -7.18
CA MET A 1 -8.06 1.22 -7.75
C MET A 1 -8.90 0.54 -8.84
N LYS A 2 -10.16 0.14 -8.58
CA LYS A 2 -11.04 -0.51 -9.58
C LYS A 2 -11.08 0.24 -10.91
N GLY A 3 -11.36 1.55 -10.91
CA GLY A 3 -11.44 2.37 -12.11
C GLY A 3 -10.16 2.37 -12.93
N LYS A 4 -8.99 2.48 -12.29
CA LYS A 4 -7.69 2.46 -12.99
C LYS A 4 -7.37 1.10 -13.64
N LEU A 5 -7.75 -0.01 -13.00
CA LEU A 5 -7.53 -1.34 -13.58
C LEU A 5 -8.35 -1.56 -14.85
N SER A 6 -9.53 -0.92 -14.97
CA SER A 6 -10.40 -1.05 -16.15
C SER A 6 -10.14 0.01 -17.23
N SER A 7 -9.50 1.13 -16.91
CA SER A 7 -9.35 2.26 -17.83
C SER A 7 -7.95 2.44 -18.41
N GLU A 8 -6.90 1.94 -17.75
CA GLU A 8 -5.53 2.13 -18.23
C GLU A 8 -5.06 0.95 -19.09
N ALA A 9 -4.57 1.23 -20.30
CA ALA A 9 -4.12 0.24 -21.27
C ALA A 9 -3.05 -0.74 -20.74
N LYS A 10 -2.18 -0.29 -19.83
CA LYS A 10 -1.15 -1.15 -19.20
C LYS A 10 -1.74 -2.30 -18.39
N TYR A 11 -3.01 -2.20 -17.97
CA TYR A 11 -3.72 -3.23 -17.22
C TYR A 11 -4.70 -4.04 -18.08
N SER A 12 -4.73 -3.86 -19.42
CA SER A 12 -5.68 -4.52 -20.33
C SER A 12 -5.67 -6.05 -20.26
N LYS A 13 -4.55 -6.64 -19.84
CA LYS A 13 -4.41 -8.09 -19.65
C LYS A 13 -4.82 -8.57 -18.24
N MET A 14 -5.20 -7.66 -17.35
CA MET A 14 -5.62 -7.97 -15.98
C MET A 14 -7.14 -7.99 -15.91
N LYS A 15 -7.68 -9.03 -15.30
CA LYS A 15 -9.12 -9.14 -14.99
C LYS A 15 -9.30 -9.11 -13.49
N LEU A 16 -10.02 -8.10 -12.99
CA LEU A 16 -10.48 -8.08 -11.61
C LEU A 16 -11.65 -9.07 -11.47
N VAL A 17 -11.40 -10.20 -10.81
CA VAL A 17 -12.40 -11.26 -10.68
C VAL A 17 -13.35 -11.03 -9.52
N GLN A 18 -12.84 -10.50 -8.40
CA GLN A 18 -13.66 -10.24 -7.20
C GLN A 18 -13.02 -9.17 -6.32
N VAL A 19 -13.85 -8.51 -5.52
CA VAL A 19 -13.44 -7.67 -4.39
C VAL A 19 -14.02 -8.30 -3.12
N ALA A 20 -13.15 -8.57 -2.14
CA ALA A 20 -13.50 -9.08 -0.83
C ALA A 20 -13.19 -8.04 0.24
N TYR A 21 -13.93 -8.03 1.32
CA TYR A 21 -13.76 -7.10 2.42
C TYR A 21 -13.26 -7.87 3.66
N GLY A 22 -12.17 -7.41 4.25
CA GLY A 22 -11.49 -8.07 5.38
C GLY A 22 -11.72 -7.37 6.72
N GLU A 23 -12.37 -6.21 6.73
CA GLU A 23 -12.82 -5.46 7.92
C GLU A 23 -11.75 -5.27 9.01
N GLU A 24 -10.49 -5.05 8.63
CA GLU A 24 -9.34 -4.97 9.56
C GLU A 24 -9.23 -6.20 10.51
N SER A 25 -9.79 -7.34 10.10
CA SER A 25 -9.76 -8.61 10.84
C SER A 25 -8.78 -9.59 10.21
N GLU A 26 -7.83 -10.07 11.00
CA GLU A 26 -6.88 -11.09 10.55
C GLU A 26 -7.61 -12.36 10.10
N GLN A 27 -8.56 -12.82 10.89
CA GLN A 27 -9.33 -14.05 10.62
C GLN A 27 -10.14 -13.94 9.33
N ILE A 28 -10.83 -12.80 9.13
CA ILE A 28 -11.64 -12.57 7.92
C ILE A 28 -10.73 -12.51 6.69
N ASN A 29 -9.60 -11.81 6.77
CA ASN A 29 -8.65 -11.75 5.66
C ASN A 29 -8.07 -13.12 5.30
N GLN A 30 -7.77 -13.98 6.27
CA GLN A 30 -7.35 -15.36 6.02
C GLN A 30 -8.44 -16.16 5.30
N GLN A 31 -9.68 -16.10 5.79
CA GLN A 31 -10.83 -16.80 5.20
C GLN A 31 -11.09 -16.31 3.76
N GLN A 32 -11.06 -14.99 3.54
CA GLN A 32 -11.24 -14.41 2.21
C GLN A 32 -10.14 -14.83 1.24
N ALA A 33 -8.88 -14.85 1.66
CA ALA A 33 -7.78 -15.30 0.83
C ALA A 33 -7.94 -16.76 0.39
N LEU A 34 -8.33 -17.65 1.31
CA LEU A 34 -8.60 -19.07 1.02
C LEU A 34 -9.81 -19.23 0.10
N ALA A 35 -10.90 -18.51 0.37
CA ALA A 35 -12.10 -18.55 -0.47
C ALA A 35 -11.81 -18.08 -1.91
N LEU A 36 -10.99 -17.03 -2.08
CA LEU A 36 -10.59 -16.55 -3.40
C LEU A 36 -9.81 -17.60 -4.20
N VAL A 37 -8.85 -18.29 -3.59
CA VAL A 37 -8.07 -19.30 -4.33
C VAL A 37 -8.89 -20.57 -4.61
N GLN A 38 -9.88 -20.89 -3.80
CA GLN A 38 -10.82 -21.97 -4.05
C GLN A 38 -11.80 -21.63 -5.18
N ALA A 39 -12.36 -20.43 -5.15
CA ALA A 39 -13.33 -19.97 -6.15
C ALA A 39 -12.68 -19.68 -7.53
N PHE A 40 -11.41 -19.30 -7.54
CA PHE A 40 -10.67 -18.93 -8.74
C PHE A 40 -9.35 -19.72 -8.87
N PRO A 41 -9.37 -20.98 -9.33
CA PRO A 41 -8.16 -21.82 -9.40
C PRO A 41 -7.02 -21.23 -10.26
N ASN A 42 -7.34 -20.34 -11.17
CA ASN A 42 -6.38 -19.65 -12.04
C ASN A 42 -5.99 -18.25 -11.53
N LEU A 43 -6.30 -17.92 -10.27
CA LEU A 43 -5.96 -16.64 -9.66
C LEU A 43 -4.45 -16.41 -9.71
N LYS A 44 -4.02 -15.23 -10.17
CA LYS A 44 -2.59 -14.90 -10.31
C LYS A 44 -2.09 -13.99 -9.21
N GLY A 45 -2.98 -13.21 -8.59
CA GLY A 45 -2.56 -12.30 -7.52
C GLY A 45 -3.72 -11.73 -6.72
N ILE A 46 -3.40 -11.28 -5.52
CA ILE A 46 -4.30 -10.57 -4.62
C ILE A 46 -3.64 -9.25 -4.22
N ILE A 47 -4.41 -8.16 -4.28
CA ILE A 47 -3.98 -6.83 -3.85
C ILE A 47 -4.70 -6.51 -2.55
N ILE A 48 -3.96 -6.26 -1.47
CA ILE A 48 -4.50 -6.04 -0.14
C ILE A 48 -3.95 -4.72 0.43
N PRO A 49 -4.68 -3.61 0.29
CA PRO A 49 -4.24 -2.30 0.81
C PRO A 49 -4.57 -2.12 2.30
N ALA A 50 -4.31 -3.14 3.11
CA ALA A 50 -4.60 -3.15 4.55
C ALA A 50 -3.47 -3.80 5.33
N GLY A 51 -2.96 -3.10 6.35
CA GLY A 51 -1.76 -3.49 7.09
C GLY A 51 -1.85 -4.86 7.78
N ILE A 52 -3.02 -5.24 8.27
CA ILE A 52 -3.28 -6.54 8.90
C ILE A 52 -3.59 -7.62 7.86
N GLY A 53 -4.25 -7.23 6.78
CA GLY A 53 -4.76 -8.17 5.79
C GLY A 53 -3.68 -8.86 4.98
N LEU A 54 -2.64 -8.15 4.55
CA LEU A 54 -1.59 -8.72 3.72
C LEU A 54 -0.80 -9.83 4.42
N PRO A 55 -0.32 -9.68 5.68
CA PRO A 55 0.32 -10.77 6.41
C PRO A 55 -0.63 -11.94 6.67
N ALA A 56 -1.89 -11.66 6.98
CA ALA A 56 -2.90 -12.69 7.22
C ALA A 56 -3.14 -13.56 5.97
N ALA A 57 -3.34 -12.94 4.82
CA ALA A 57 -3.49 -13.64 3.55
C ALA A 57 -2.22 -14.42 3.17
N ALA A 58 -1.04 -13.87 3.42
CA ALA A 58 0.23 -14.54 3.15
C ALA A 58 0.36 -15.85 3.95
N ARG A 59 0.04 -15.81 5.26
CA ARG A 59 0.02 -17.02 6.10
C ARG A 59 -1.00 -18.06 5.63
N ALA A 60 -2.20 -17.62 5.27
CA ALA A 60 -3.24 -18.50 4.77
C ALA A 60 -2.82 -19.21 3.47
N LEU A 61 -2.25 -18.45 2.50
CA LEU A 61 -1.76 -19.03 1.26
C LEU A 61 -0.54 -19.94 1.48
N GLU A 62 0.33 -19.63 2.44
CA GLU A 62 1.44 -20.51 2.81
C GLU A 62 0.94 -21.86 3.33
N GLN A 63 -0.01 -21.86 4.27
CA GLN A 63 -0.65 -23.07 4.82
C GLN A 63 -1.38 -23.89 3.74
N ALA A 64 -1.98 -23.23 2.76
CA ALA A 64 -2.64 -23.87 1.63
C ALA A 64 -1.68 -24.33 0.50
N GLY A 65 -0.37 -24.10 0.61
CA GLY A 65 0.61 -24.43 -0.43
C GLY A 65 0.45 -23.59 -1.71
N MET A 66 -0.16 -22.42 -1.60
CA MET A 66 -0.46 -21.49 -2.71
C MET A 66 0.46 -20.29 -2.76
N ILE A 67 1.28 -20.09 -1.73
CA ILE A 67 2.23 -18.97 -1.69
C ILE A 67 3.21 -19.07 -2.88
N GLY A 68 3.49 -17.96 -3.54
CA GLY A 68 4.31 -17.91 -4.75
C GLY A 68 3.58 -18.28 -6.04
N LYS A 69 2.58 -19.17 -6.00
CA LYS A 69 1.66 -19.44 -7.12
C LYS A 69 0.70 -18.28 -7.33
N VAL A 70 0.14 -17.76 -6.22
CA VAL A 70 -0.63 -16.52 -6.17
C VAL A 70 0.27 -15.44 -5.60
N LYS A 71 0.54 -14.40 -6.37
CA LYS A 71 1.37 -13.26 -5.95
C LYS A 71 0.57 -12.31 -5.07
N LEU A 72 1.24 -11.75 -4.07
CA LEU A 72 0.65 -10.80 -3.14
C LEU A 72 1.28 -9.42 -3.31
N THR A 73 0.48 -8.39 -3.19
CA THR A 73 0.97 -7.01 -3.07
C THR A 73 -0.01 -6.17 -2.26
N GLY A 74 0.50 -5.14 -1.63
CA GLY A 74 -0.32 -4.23 -0.85
C GLY A 74 0.48 -3.47 0.17
N LEU A 75 -0.14 -3.24 1.32
CA LEU A 75 0.42 -2.51 2.44
C LEU A 75 0.54 -3.44 3.65
N ALA A 76 1.71 -3.49 4.26
CA ALA A 76 1.91 -4.14 5.55
C ALA A 76 3.11 -3.55 6.31
N PRO A 77 3.19 -3.75 7.64
CA PRO A 77 4.46 -3.65 8.34
C PRO A 77 5.44 -4.67 7.75
N ALA A 78 6.54 -4.19 7.17
CA ALA A 78 7.41 -5.06 6.39
C ALA A 78 8.07 -6.17 7.23
N THR A 79 8.22 -5.98 8.54
CA THR A 79 8.65 -7.03 9.47
C THR A 79 7.74 -8.25 9.43
N LEU A 80 6.42 -8.07 9.19
CA LEU A 80 5.45 -9.17 9.17
C LEU A 80 5.42 -9.94 7.85
N ILE A 81 5.92 -9.33 6.76
CA ILE A 81 5.90 -9.95 5.42
C ILE A 81 7.29 -10.14 4.81
N LYS A 82 8.36 -9.83 5.57
CA LYS A 82 9.76 -9.89 5.12
C LYS A 82 10.07 -11.21 4.41
N LYS A 83 9.79 -12.36 5.03
CA LYS A 83 10.05 -13.67 4.44
C LYS A 83 9.35 -13.90 3.09
N TYR A 84 8.17 -13.32 2.90
CA TYR A 84 7.41 -13.43 1.65
C TYR A 84 7.95 -12.49 0.57
N ILE A 85 8.51 -11.35 0.98
CA ILE A 85 9.24 -10.46 0.06
C ILE A 85 10.54 -11.14 -0.38
N GLU A 86 11.34 -11.65 0.55
CA GLU A 86 12.60 -12.33 0.28
C GLU A 86 12.44 -13.50 -0.71
N SER A 87 11.37 -14.27 -0.56
CA SER A 87 11.03 -15.36 -1.48
C SER A 87 10.45 -14.91 -2.83
N GLY A 88 10.18 -13.61 -3.02
CA GLY A 88 9.52 -13.06 -4.21
C GLY A 88 8.03 -13.43 -4.34
N ALA A 89 7.42 -13.92 -3.26
CA ALA A 89 5.99 -14.23 -3.23
C ALA A 89 5.13 -12.98 -3.04
N SER A 90 5.68 -11.96 -2.37
CA SER A 90 5.00 -10.69 -2.12
C SER A 90 5.87 -9.51 -2.51
N GLN A 91 5.21 -8.36 -2.71
CA GLN A 91 5.80 -7.03 -2.75
C GLN A 91 5.03 -6.16 -1.78
N ASP A 92 5.71 -5.19 -1.15
CA ASP A 92 5.07 -4.22 -0.28
C ASP A 92 5.09 -2.82 -0.88
N ILE A 93 4.07 -2.06 -0.58
CA ILE A 93 3.99 -0.62 -0.91
C ILE A 93 4.29 0.13 0.37
N TRP A 94 5.35 0.93 0.36
CA TRP A 94 5.86 1.58 1.56
C TRP A 94 6.02 3.08 1.40
N TRP A 95 5.80 3.80 2.47
CA TRP A 95 6.17 5.20 2.66
C TRP A 95 6.62 5.43 4.10
N ASN A 96 7.40 6.46 4.33
CA ASN A 96 7.85 6.80 5.69
C ASN A 96 6.70 7.45 6.47
N VAL A 97 6.14 6.71 7.41
CA VAL A 97 5.02 7.19 8.25
C VAL A 97 5.43 8.31 9.21
N SER A 98 6.70 8.33 9.64
CA SER A 98 7.23 9.42 10.47
C SER A 98 7.33 10.72 9.68
N ASP A 99 7.79 10.66 8.42
CA ASP A 99 7.82 11.82 7.53
C ASP A 99 6.41 12.31 7.20
N LEU A 100 5.45 11.38 7.03
CA LEU A 100 4.05 11.75 6.83
C LEU A 100 3.49 12.49 8.04
N GLY A 101 3.73 11.98 9.25
CA GLY A 101 3.32 12.64 10.50
C GLY A 101 3.97 14.02 10.66
N TYR A 102 5.26 14.12 10.38
CA TYR A 102 5.99 15.38 10.42
C TYR A 102 5.45 16.39 9.40
N LEU A 103 5.25 15.97 8.16
CA LEU A 103 4.66 16.83 7.11
C LEU A 103 3.27 17.32 7.51
N THR A 104 2.43 16.43 8.04
CA THR A 104 1.09 16.77 8.52
C THR A 104 1.13 17.82 9.63
N TYR A 105 2.03 17.64 10.59
CA TYR A 105 2.21 18.61 11.69
C TYR A 105 2.64 19.99 11.16
N ILE A 106 3.63 20.04 10.27
CA ILE A 106 4.11 21.30 9.69
C ILE A 106 3.01 21.98 8.85
N ALA A 107 2.27 21.23 8.03
CA ALA A 107 1.16 21.78 7.27
C ALA A 107 0.08 22.40 8.19
N ALA A 108 -0.31 21.69 9.24
CA ALA A 108 -1.26 22.19 10.24
C ALA A 108 -0.73 23.45 10.95
N GLN A 109 0.55 23.49 11.31
CA GLN A 109 1.19 24.68 11.91
C GLN A 109 1.16 25.88 10.94
N GLN A 110 1.48 25.68 9.66
CA GLN A 110 1.44 26.76 8.66
C GLN A 110 0.03 27.33 8.51
N LEU A 111 -0.99 26.45 8.50
CA LEU A 111 -2.40 26.85 8.46
C LEU A 111 -2.79 27.64 9.72
N ALA A 112 -2.47 27.13 10.91
CA ALA A 112 -2.79 27.78 12.18
C ALA A 112 -2.14 29.16 12.35
N GLN A 113 -0.95 29.35 11.75
CA GLN A 113 -0.23 30.60 11.72
C GLN A 113 -0.63 31.53 10.56
N CYS A 114 -1.66 31.17 9.78
CA CYS A 114 -2.11 31.90 8.59
C CYS A 114 -1.01 32.14 7.55
N LYS A 115 0.05 31.32 7.50
CA LYS A 115 1.12 31.41 6.53
C LYS A 115 0.75 30.79 5.18
N ILE A 116 -0.17 29.85 5.19
CA ILE A 116 -0.85 29.29 4.03
C ILE A 116 -2.36 29.30 4.29
N SER A 117 -3.13 29.30 3.23
CA SER A 117 -4.60 29.29 3.30
C SER A 117 -5.22 27.90 3.08
N GLY A 118 -4.38 26.91 2.69
CA GLY A 118 -4.81 25.58 2.28
C GLY A 118 -5.37 25.52 0.86
N LYS A 119 -5.28 26.60 0.09
CA LYS A 119 -5.74 26.65 -1.29
C LYS A 119 -4.68 26.09 -2.24
N ALA A 120 -5.14 25.57 -3.37
CA ALA A 120 -4.26 25.12 -4.43
C ALA A 120 -3.24 26.19 -4.82
N GLY A 121 -1.97 25.80 -4.87
CA GLY A 121 -0.86 26.69 -5.21
C GLY A 121 -0.13 27.27 -4.00
N ASP A 122 -0.67 27.24 -2.79
CA ASP A 122 0.08 27.58 -1.58
C ASP A 122 1.32 26.70 -1.46
N ALA A 123 2.44 27.32 -1.08
CA ALA A 123 3.70 26.63 -0.91
C ALA A 123 4.27 26.87 0.49
N PHE A 124 4.92 25.86 1.06
CA PHE A 124 5.57 25.95 2.36
C PHE A 124 6.77 25.02 2.46
N LYS A 125 7.67 25.34 3.38
CA LYS A 125 8.83 24.50 3.67
C LYS A 125 8.57 23.61 4.87
N ALA A 126 8.74 22.31 4.69
CA ALA A 126 8.57 21.30 5.75
C ALA A 126 9.94 20.81 6.28
N GLY A 127 10.74 21.75 6.82
CA GLY A 127 12.03 21.45 7.45
C GLY A 127 12.95 20.60 6.56
N HIS A 128 13.35 19.42 7.06
CA HIS A 128 14.24 18.50 6.35
C HIS A 128 13.60 17.82 5.14
N LEU A 129 12.28 17.81 5.03
CA LEU A 129 11.57 17.24 3.89
C LEU A 129 11.58 18.16 2.66
N GLY A 130 11.95 19.44 2.81
CA GLY A 130 12.02 20.38 1.71
C GLY A 130 10.72 21.16 1.47
N GLU A 131 10.49 21.55 0.22
CA GLU A 131 9.34 22.37 -0.17
C GLU A 131 8.17 21.52 -0.64
N TYR A 132 6.97 21.92 -0.22
CA TYR A 132 5.70 21.31 -0.59
C TYR A 132 4.73 22.33 -1.14
N LYS A 133 3.82 21.85 -1.95
CA LYS A 133 2.77 22.67 -2.56
C LYS A 133 1.41 22.00 -2.34
N VAL A 134 0.43 22.83 -2.01
CA VAL A 134 -0.96 22.39 -1.88
C VAL A 134 -1.55 22.16 -3.28
N GLY A 135 -2.12 21.00 -3.50
CA GLY A 135 -2.77 20.61 -4.74
C GLY A 135 -4.21 21.11 -4.85
N VAL A 136 -4.89 20.74 -5.96
CA VAL A 136 -6.19 21.32 -6.33
C VAL A 136 -7.31 20.96 -5.35
N ASP A 137 -7.22 19.82 -4.68
CA ASP A 137 -8.19 19.35 -3.70
C ASP A 137 -7.76 19.62 -2.25
N GLY A 138 -6.77 20.52 -2.06
CA GLY A 138 -6.21 20.85 -0.74
C GLY A 138 -5.25 19.76 -0.21
N GLU A 139 -4.88 18.77 -1.02
CA GLU A 139 -3.96 17.72 -0.62
C GLU A 139 -2.51 18.20 -0.61
N VAL A 140 -1.71 17.62 0.27
CA VAL A 140 -0.25 17.75 0.27
C VAL A 140 0.34 16.35 0.17
N VAL A 141 0.96 16.05 -0.96
CA VAL A 141 1.47 14.72 -1.26
C VAL A 141 2.89 14.57 -0.74
N LEU A 142 3.12 13.61 0.18
CA LEU A 142 4.45 13.33 0.76
C LEU A 142 5.50 13.01 -0.31
N GLY A 143 5.09 12.32 -1.35
CA GLY A 143 5.95 11.88 -2.44
C GLY A 143 5.50 10.51 -2.99
N PRO A 144 6.25 9.94 -3.94
CA PRO A 144 5.92 8.65 -4.51
C PRO A 144 6.11 7.53 -3.47
N ALA A 145 5.16 6.60 -3.40
CA ALA A 145 5.32 5.39 -2.62
C ALA A 145 6.48 4.54 -3.17
N LYS A 146 7.22 3.90 -2.30
CA LYS A 146 8.29 2.97 -2.66
C LYS A 146 7.74 1.55 -2.78
N ILE A 147 8.23 0.79 -3.75
CA ILE A 147 7.92 -0.63 -3.88
C ILE A 147 9.06 -1.42 -3.26
N VAL A 148 8.76 -2.16 -2.20
CA VAL A 148 9.71 -3.05 -1.53
C VAL A 148 9.69 -4.41 -2.22
N THR A 149 10.86 -4.84 -2.65
CA THR A 149 11.09 -6.08 -3.39
C THR A 149 12.33 -6.79 -2.82
N PRO A 150 12.62 -8.05 -3.20
CA PRO A 150 13.86 -8.70 -2.77
C PRO A 150 15.13 -7.92 -3.09
N LYS A 151 15.10 -7.09 -4.15
CA LYS A 151 16.29 -6.37 -4.65
C LYS A 151 16.68 -5.18 -3.77
N ASN A 152 15.71 -4.55 -3.11
CA ASN A 152 15.91 -3.33 -2.32
C ASN A 152 15.48 -3.47 -0.85
N LEU A 153 15.14 -4.68 -0.41
CA LEU A 153 14.65 -4.93 0.95
C LEU A 153 15.67 -4.50 2.02
N SER A 154 16.96 -4.63 1.73
CA SER A 154 18.04 -4.23 2.65
C SER A 154 18.17 -2.72 2.88
N GLU A 155 17.57 -1.90 2.00
CA GLU A 155 17.55 -0.45 2.14
C GLU A 155 16.53 0.03 3.18
N PHE A 156 15.60 -0.85 3.56
CA PHE A 156 14.55 -0.55 4.53
C PHE A 156 14.94 -1.09 5.90
N LYS A 157 15.07 -0.17 6.86
CA LYS A 157 15.24 -0.49 8.29
C LYS A 157 13.86 -0.56 8.91
N PHE A 158 13.47 -1.73 9.34
CA PHE A 158 12.18 -1.98 9.98
C PHE A 158 12.38 -2.31 11.46
#